data_054b8163b45b465a434f760ffcfe2c8b
#
_entry.id   054b8163b45b465a434f760ffcfe2c8b
#
_cell.length_a   1.000
_cell.length_b   1.000
_cell.length_c   1.000
_cell.angle_alpha   90.00
_cell.angle_beta   90.00
_cell.angle_gamma   90.00
#
_symmetry.space_group_name_H-M   'P 1'
#
loop_
_entity.id
_entity.type
_entity.pdbx_description
1 polymer ?
#
loop_
_entity_poly.entity_id
_entity_poly.type
_entity_poly.pdbx_seq_one_letter_code
_entity_poly.pdbx_strand_id
1 'polypeptide(L)'
;MVQYLVAAISIGVVYLYGCVGEIITEKSGHLNLGIPGIMCMGTFGGCFGVALYMNSLQSQESAVWILLVLSSVFFSMLFAALGGLIYAFLTVSFKCNQNIVGLALTTFGKGFTDYFMGKINMDRFAWASKLMRKSLPFANKLGWFGEVFLSHGVLVYVGIAIGIIVAVMLKKSKIGLNLRAVGENPATADAAGINVNAYKYGAILTGAAVAGLGGLFYVMNYVGGSWENSGTIEAFGWLAIALVIFCVWHPDLAILGSFVFGLLNAFISYCNVVFGLSFTLAQKEIVKLLPYFVALVVLVVTSIIGKRETQPPASLGINYFKEER
;
A
#
# COMPACT_ATOMS: atom_id res chain seq x y z
N MET A 1 2.52 25.57 -7.48
CA MET A 1 2.65 24.36 -8.33
C MET A 1 3.62 23.33 -7.77
N VAL A 2 4.88 23.69 -7.44
CA VAL A 2 5.87 22.73 -6.87
C VAL A 2 5.35 22.02 -5.62
N GLN A 3 4.86 22.75 -4.62
CA GLN A 3 4.29 22.16 -3.40
C GLN A 3 3.12 21.20 -3.66
N TYR A 4 2.30 21.48 -4.67
CA TYR A 4 1.23 20.59 -5.10
C TYR A 4 1.77 19.25 -5.63
N LEU A 5 2.82 19.29 -6.47
CA LEU A 5 3.48 18.08 -6.99
C LEU A 5 4.17 17.28 -5.88
N VAL A 6 4.83 17.97 -4.94
CA VAL A 6 5.44 17.32 -3.76
C VAL A 6 4.38 16.61 -2.90
N ALA A 7 3.25 17.27 -2.64
CA ALA A 7 2.14 16.68 -1.91
C ALA A 7 1.52 15.49 -2.66
N ALA A 8 1.37 15.62 -3.99
CA ALA A 8 0.84 14.54 -4.84
C ALA A 8 1.74 13.29 -4.82
N ILE A 9 3.07 13.46 -4.91
CA ILE A 9 4.02 12.34 -4.77
C ILE A 9 3.91 11.72 -3.38
N SER A 10 3.90 12.53 -2.34
CA SER A 10 3.86 12.05 -0.95
C SER A 10 2.59 11.23 -0.66
N ILE A 11 1.41 11.71 -1.05
CA ILE A 11 0.18 10.93 -0.83
C ILE A 11 0.08 9.74 -1.80
N GLY A 12 0.56 9.90 -3.04
CA GLY A 12 0.62 8.84 -4.03
C GLY A 12 1.39 7.61 -3.56
N VAL A 13 2.47 7.80 -2.81
CA VAL A 13 3.27 6.70 -2.27
C VAL A 13 2.50 5.85 -1.25
N VAL A 14 1.56 6.43 -0.49
CA VAL A 14 0.67 5.64 0.39
C VAL A 14 -0.12 4.64 -0.44
N TYR A 15 -0.71 5.11 -1.54
CA TYR A 15 -1.46 4.26 -2.47
C TYR A 15 -0.57 3.24 -3.18
N LEU A 16 0.65 3.64 -3.54
CA LEU A 16 1.61 2.77 -4.23
C LEU A 16 1.93 1.52 -3.40
N TYR A 17 2.22 1.68 -2.12
CA TYR A 17 2.50 0.56 -1.22
C TYR A 17 1.31 -0.39 -1.12
N GLY A 18 0.11 0.13 -0.89
CA GLY A 18 -1.11 -0.67 -0.82
C GLY A 18 -1.40 -1.39 -2.13
N CYS A 19 -1.35 -0.66 -3.26
CA CYS A 19 -1.62 -1.18 -4.59
C CYS A 19 -0.61 -2.27 -5.02
N VAL A 20 0.70 -2.03 -4.85
CA VAL A 20 1.74 -3.02 -5.21
C VAL A 20 1.60 -4.27 -4.34
N GLY A 21 1.32 -4.10 -3.03
CA GLY A 21 1.05 -5.22 -2.13
C GLY A 21 -0.15 -6.05 -2.58
N GLU A 22 -1.26 -5.39 -2.95
CA GLU A 22 -2.45 -6.09 -3.40
C GLU A 22 -2.26 -6.74 -4.79
N ILE A 23 -1.55 -6.10 -5.71
CA ILE A 23 -1.21 -6.73 -7.00
C ILE A 23 -0.48 -8.06 -6.80
N ILE A 24 0.45 -8.16 -5.84
CA ILE A 24 1.15 -9.43 -5.53
C ILE A 24 0.14 -10.47 -5.08
N THR A 25 -0.76 -10.11 -4.19
CA THR A 25 -1.81 -11.00 -3.64
C THR A 25 -2.76 -11.46 -4.74
N GLU A 26 -3.33 -10.52 -5.50
CA GLU A 26 -4.32 -10.83 -6.53
C GLU A 26 -3.73 -11.62 -7.72
N LYS A 27 -2.44 -11.41 -8.05
CA LYS A 27 -1.74 -12.24 -9.05
C LYS A 27 -1.62 -13.71 -8.64
N SER A 28 -1.88 -14.08 -7.39
CA SER A 28 -2.01 -15.47 -6.92
C SER A 28 -3.43 -16.04 -7.03
N GLY A 29 -4.39 -15.25 -7.48
CA GLY A 29 -5.81 -15.59 -7.54
C GLY A 29 -6.58 -15.34 -6.24
N HIS A 30 -6.02 -14.61 -5.26
CA HIS A 30 -6.70 -14.24 -4.01
C HIS A 30 -7.13 -12.78 -4.04
N LEU A 31 -8.43 -12.54 -3.89
CA LEU A 31 -9.04 -11.20 -3.78
C LEU A 31 -9.07 -10.77 -2.31
N ASN A 32 -8.21 -9.85 -1.93
CA ASN A 32 -8.04 -9.48 -0.52
C ASN A 32 -8.63 -8.09 -0.19
N LEU A 33 -9.92 -8.05 0.11
CA LEU A 33 -10.57 -6.83 0.62
C LEU A 33 -10.11 -6.44 2.05
N GLY A 34 -9.16 -7.17 2.63
CA GLY A 34 -8.57 -6.91 3.94
C GLY A 34 -7.39 -5.95 3.92
N ILE A 35 -6.96 -5.49 2.75
CA ILE A 35 -5.83 -4.54 2.61
C ILE A 35 -5.97 -3.30 3.49
N PRO A 36 -7.15 -2.64 3.60
CA PRO A 36 -7.29 -1.50 4.50
C PRO A 36 -6.94 -1.84 5.96
N GLY A 37 -7.40 -2.98 6.46
CA GLY A 37 -7.07 -3.47 7.80
C GLY A 37 -5.60 -3.86 7.95
N ILE A 38 -5.00 -4.49 6.94
CA ILE A 38 -3.58 -4.84 6.90
C ILE A 38 -2.70 -3.58 6.93
N MET A 39 -3.06 -2.54 6.18
CA MET A 39 -2.38 -1.24 6.22
C MET A 39 -2.47 -0.61 7.61
N CYS A 40 -3.63 -0.68 8.27
CA CYS A 40 -3.80 -0.25 9.66
C CYS A 40 -2.86 -1.03 10.60
N MET A 41 -2.83 -2.36 10.53
CA MET A 41 -1.92 -3.19 11.35
C MET A 41 -0.44 -2.86 11.08
N GLY A 42 -0.08 -2.61 9.82
CA GLY A 42 1.27 -2.16 9.44
C GLY A 42 1.60 -0.79 10.01
N THR A 43 0.63 0.11 10.09
CA THR A 43 0.78 1.41 10.75
C THR A 43 1.15 1.25 12.22
N PHE A 44 0.35 0.45 12.94
CA PHE A 44 0.64 0.15 14.34
C PHE A 44 2.05 -0.43 14.48
N GLY A 45 2.37 -1.47 13.71
CA GLY A 45 3.69 -2.11 13.76
C GLY A 45 4.83 -1.13 13.54
N GLY A 46 4.72 -0.28 12.50
CA GLY A 46 5.73 0.73 12.22
C GLY A 46 5.88 1.78 13.33
N CYS A 47 4.77 2.27 13.85
CA CYS A 47 4.75 3.19 14.99
C CYS A 47 5.29 2.53 16.27
N PHE A 48 4.97 1.25 16.50
CA PHE A 48 5.56 0.47 17.59
C PHE A 48 7.08 0.36 17.46
N GLY A 49 7.59 0.08 16.25
CA GLY A 49 9.04 0.05 15.98
C GLY A 49 9.71 1.41 16.22
N VAL A 50 9.07 2.52 15.82
CA VAL A 50 9.53 3.87 16.13
C VAL A 50 9.56 4.10 17.64
N ALA A 51 8.47 3.80 18.35
CA ALA A 51 8.37 3.99 19.79
C ALA A 51 9.40 3.14 20.55
N LEU A 52 9.55 1.87 20.18
CA LEU A 52 10.52 0.94 20.78
C LEU A 52 11.94 1.51 20.68
N TYR A 53 12.34 1.96 19.49
CA TYR A 53 13.67 2.51 19.28
C TYR A 53 13.84 3.88 19.96
N MET A 54 12.93 4.81 19.75
CA MET A 54 13.06 6.17 20.30
C MET A 54 12.99 6.20 21.83
N ASN A 55 12.18 5.35 22.45
CA ASN A 55 12.05 5.29 23.91
C ASN A 55 13.21 4.53 24.57
N SER A 56 13.98 3.71 23.84
CA SER A 56 15.21 3.07 24.35
C SER A 56 16.39 4.05 24.45
N LEU A 57 16.32 5.21 23.82
CA LEU A 57 17.39 6.21 23.81
C LEU A 57 17.29 7.14 25.02
N GLN A 58 18.43 7.55 25.60
CA GLN A 58 18.48 8.54 26.68
C GLN A 58 18.03 9.92 26.19
N SER A 59 18.45 10.34 24.97
CA SER A 59 18.01 11.58 24.34
C SER A 59 17.56 11.31 22.90
N GLN A 60 16.61 12.11 22.40
CA GLN A 60 16.14 12.01 21.01
C GLN A 60 17.22 12.39 19.98
N GLU A 61 18.23 13.18 20.38
CA GLU A 61 19.33 13.63 19.52
C GLU A 61 20.33 12.50 19.21
N SER A 62 20.40 11.48 20.08
CA SER A 62 21.25 10.30 19.87
C SER A 62 20.66 9.30 18.85
N ALA A 63 19.51 9.62 18.26
CA ALA A 63 18.86 8.74 17.31
C ALA A 63 19.66 8.58 16.00
N VAL A 64 20.02 7.33 15.68
CA VAL A 64 20.65 6.96 14.42
C VAL A 64 19.59 6.71 13.38
N TRP A 65 19.58 7.51 12.31
CA TRP A 65 18.58 7.45 11.24
C TRP A 65 18.33 6.05 10.67
N ILE A 66 19.42 5.31 10.38
CA ILE A 66 19.29 3.98 9.76
C ILE A 66 18.61 2.96 10.69
N LEU A 67 18.90 3.00 12.00
CA LEU A 67 18.28 2.10 12.98
C LEU A 67 16.80 2.44 13.17
N LEU A 68 16.46 3.72 13.15
CA LEU A 68 15.06 4.18 13.20
C LEU A 68 14.26 3.65 11.99
N VAL A 69 14.80 3.79 10.77
CA VAL A 69 14.14 3.32 9.55
C VAL A 69 14.05 1.78 9.55
N LEU A 70 15.13 1.07 9.89
CA LEU A 70 15.11 -0.39 9.90
C LEU A 70 14.13 -0.96 10.93
N SER A 71 14.10 -0.42 12.15
CA SER A 71 13.15 -0.88 13.18
C SER A 71 11.70 -0.61 12.77
N SER A 72 11.40 0.59 12.28
CA SER A 72 10.04 0.95 11.87
C SER A 72 9.55 0.12 10.67
N VAL A 73 10.39 -0.08 9.66
CA VAL A 73 10.07 -0.90 8.48
C VAL A 73 9.89 -2.37 8.88
N PHE A 74 10.80 -2.92 9.70
CA PHE A 74 10.73 -4.31 10.14
C PHE A 74 9.42 -4.61 10.89
N PHE A 75 9.08 -3.81 11.89
CA PHE A 75 7.85 -4.02 12.66
C PHE A 75 6.58 -3.72 11.83
N SER A 76 6.62 -2.73 10.94
CA SER A 76 5.51 -2.48 10.00
C SER A 76 5.22 -3.70 9.14
N MET A 77 6.24 -4.25 8.49
CA MET A 77 6.12 -5.45 7.65
C MET A 77 5.68 -6.67 8.47
N LEU A 78 6.20 -6.83 9.69
CA LEU A 78 5.86 -7.96 10.57
C LEU A 78 4.38 -7.95 10.95
N PHE A 79 3.86 -6.83 11.46
CA PHE A 79 2.46 -6.74 11.89
C PHE A 79 1.47 -6.80 10.71
N ALA A 80 1.83 -6.23 9.58
CA ALA A 80 1.06 -6.36 8.35
C ALA A 80 1.05 -7.82 7.85
N ALA A 81 2.21 -8.51 7.87
CA ALA A 81 2.31 -9.91 7.51
C ALA A 81 1.52 -10.82 8.46
N LEU A 82 1.42 -10.49 9.75
CA LEU A 82 0.54 -11.20 10.70
C LEU A 82 -0.94 -11.07 10.29
N GLY A 83 -1.38 -9.88 9.87
CA GLY A 83 -2.70 -9.70 9.27
C GLY A 83 -2.89 -10.53 8.00
N GLY A 84 -1.90 -10.51 7.12
CA GLY A 84 -1.87 -11.37 5.93
C GLY A 84 -1.88 -12.87 6.25
N LEU A 85 -1.21 -13.29 7.33
CA LEU A 85 -1.20 -14.69 7.79
C LEU A 85 -2.60 -15.12 8.24
N ILE A 86 -3.31 -14.30 9.00
CA ILE A 86 -4.69 -14.57 9.41
C ILE A 86 -5.56 -14.75 8.15
N TYR A 87 -5.45 -13.84 7.19
CA TYR A 87 -6.19 -13.92 5.93
C TYR A 87 -5.83 -15.20 5.14
N ALA A 88 -4.55 -15.49 4.96
CA ALA A 88 -4.09 -16.67 4.24
C ALA A 88 -4.53 -17.98 4.90
N PHE A 89 -4.46 -18.05 6.23
CA PHE A 89 -4.89 -19.23 6.97
C PHE A 89 -6.38 -19.53 6.77
N LEU A 90 -7.22 -18.51 6.83
CA LEU A 90 -8.66 -18.66 6.63
C LEU A 90 -9.03 -18.95 5.16
N THR A 91 -8.37 -18.30 4.21
CA THR A 91 -8.75 -18.41 2.79
C THR A 91 -8.03 -19.52 2.04
N VAL A 92 -6.76 -19.79 2.33
CA VAL A 92 -5.98 -20.83 1.64
C VAL A 92 -6.15 -22.18 2.32
N SER A 93 -6.08 -22.27 3.67
CA SER A 93 -6.20 -23.53 4.40
C SER A 93 -7.64 -23.94 4.63
N PHE A 94 -8.48 -23.05 5.19
CA PHE A 94 -9.89 -23.35 5.46
C PHE A 94 -10.84 -23.09 4.28
N LYS A 95 -10.34 -22.52 3.18
CA LYS A 95 -11.16 -22.24 1.98
C LYS A 95 -12.37 -21.34 2.28
N CYS A 96 -12.31 -20.49 3.30
CA CYS A 96 -13.35 -19.55 3.61
C CYS A 96 -13.57 -18.54 2.46
N ASN A 97 -14.73 -17.92 2.43
CA ASN A 97 -15.04 -16.89 1.44
C ASN A 97 -14.09 -15.70 1.58
N GLN A 98 -13.34 -15.40 0.53
CA GLN A 98 -12.27 -14.41 0.51
C GLN A 98 -12.78 -13.00 0.80
N ASN A 99 -13.97 -12.64 0.27
CA ASN A 99 -14.57 -11.32 0.47
C ASN A 99 -14.97 -11.11 1.95
N ILE A 100 -15.64 -12.11 2.54
CA ILE A 100 -16.10 -12.04 3.93
C ILE A 100 -14.90 -11.95 4.88
N VAL A 101 -13.88 -12.80 4.68
CA VAL A 101 -12.65 -12.78 5.49
C VAL A 101 -11.92 -11.44 5.32
N GLY A 102 -11.84 -10.89 4.11
CA GLY A 102 -11.22 -9.60 3.86
C GLY A 102 -11.92 -8.46 4.60
N LEU A 103 -13.24 -8.38 4.49
CA LEU A 103 -14.04 -7.35 5.20
C LEU A 103 -13.93 -7.48 6.73
N ALA A 104 -13.97 -8.71 7.25
CA ALA A 104 -13.76 -8.97 8.68
C ALA A 104 -12.36 -8.54 9.14
N LEU A 105 -11.33 -8.82 8.33
CA LEU A 105 -9.96 -8.40 8.60
C LEU A 105 -9.79 -6.88 8.56
N THR A 106 -10.48 -6.18 7.67
CA THR A 106 -10.49 -4.71 7.64
C THR A 106 -11.01 -4.15 8.96
N THR A 107 -12.16 -4.64 9.44
CA THR A 107 -12.74 -4.22 10.72
C THR A 107 -11.83 -4.58 11.90
N PHE A 108 -11.28 -5.80 11.90
CA PHE A 108 -10.34 -6.26 12.93
C PHE A 108 -9.08 -5.40 12.96
N GLY A 109 -8.43 -5.19 11.80
CA GLY A 109 -7.17 -4.44 11.71
C GLY A 109 -7.33 -2.99 12.14
N LYS A 110 -8.47 -2.36 11.82
CA LYS A 110 -8.83 -1.03 12.29
C LYS A 110 -8.94 -0.98 13.81
N GLY A 111 -9.80 -1.83 14.38
CA GLY A 111 -10.02 -1.87 15.84
C GLY A 111 -8.74 -2.23 16.61
N PHE A 112 -7.94 -3.18 16.08
CA PHE A 112 -6.63 -3.54 16.61
C PHE A 112 -5.71 -2.31 16.66
N THR A 113 -5.62 -1.58 15.57
CA THR A 113 -4.73 -0.42 15.45
C THR A 113 -5.16 0.70 16.38
N ASP A 114 -6.43 1.08 16.41
CA ASP A 114 -6.94 2.14 17.28
C ASP A 114 -6.72 1.81 18.77
N TYR A 115 -6.95 0.55 19.15
CA TYR A 115 -6.74 0.11 20.53
C TYR A 115 -5.26 0.18 20.96
N PHE A 116 -4.37 -0.35 20.14
CA PHE A 116 -2.94 -0.42 20.50
C PHE A 116 -2.20 0.89 20.29
N MET A 117 -2.58 1.69 19.30
CA MET A 117 -1.99 3.04 19.10
C MET A 117 -2.24 3.95 20.30
N GLY A 118 -3.40 3.84 20.96
CA GLY A 118 -3.68 4.58 22.20
C GLY A 118 -2.77 4.23 23.39
N LYS A 119 -1.98 3.15 23.29
CA LYS A 119 -1.03 2.70 24.33
C LYS A 119 0.43 3.03 24.02
N ILE A 120 0.70 3.54 22.82
CA ILE A 120 2.07 3.90 22.41
C ILE A 120 2.41 5.30 22.93
N ASN A 121 3.59 5.46 23.55
CA ASN A 121 4.13 6.77 23.82
C ASN A 121 4.65 7.40 22.51
N MET A 122 4.03 8.52 22.11
CA MET A 122 4.31 9.23 20.85
C MET A 122 5.07 10.54 21.04
N ASP A 123 5.55 10.85 22.25
CA ASP A 123 6.20 12.15 22.56
C ASP A 123 7.36 12.50 21.63
N ARG A 124 8.06 11.47 21.12
CA ARG A 124 9.23 11.62 20.25
C ARG A 124 8.93 11.42 18.76
N PHE A 125 7.66 11.22 18.37
CA PHE A 125 7.30 10.91 16.96
C PHE A 125 7.56 12.08 16.01
N ALA A 126 7.33 13.31 16.45
CA ALA A 126 7.64 14.49 15.62
C ALA A 126 9.14 14.58 15.27
N TRP A 127 10.02 14.23 16.22
CA TRP A 127 11.45 14.16 15.99
C TRP A 127 11.82 13.00 15.04
N ALA A 128 11.29 11.81 15.29
CA ALA A 128 11.48 10.65 14.44
C ALA A 128 11.02 10.90 13.00
N SER A 129 9.86 11.52 12.84
CA SER A 129 9.33 11.94 11.54
C SER A 129 10.26 12.93 10.83
N LYS A 130 10.81 13.92 11.53
CA LYS A 130 11.78 14.87 10.96
C LYS A 130 13.03 14.15 10.43
N LEU A 131 13.52 13.13 11.14
CA LEU A 131 14.63 12.30 10.69
C LEU A 131 14.27 11.46 9.46
N MET A 132 13.09 10.83 9.45
CA MET A 132 12.64 9.98 8.34
C MET A 132 12.31 10.77 7.07
N ARG A 133 11.92 12.04 7.19
CA ARG A 133 11.64 12.96 6.07
C ARG A 133 12.87 13.69 5.54
N LYS A 134 14.07 13.38 6.06
CA LYS A 134 15.29 14.03 5.59
C LYS A 134 15.45 13.83 4.08
N SER A 135 15.53 14.95 3.34
CA SER A 135 15.73 14.97 1.90
C SER A 135 17.12 14.47 1.50
N LEU A 136 17.25 14.05 0.25
CA LEU A 136 18.56 13.71 -0.31
C LEU A 136 19.47 14.95 -0.40
N PRO A 137 20.79 14.80 -0.17
CA PRO A 137 21.73 15.93 -0.07
C PRO A 137 21.86 16.78 -1.34
N PHE A 138 21.39 16.26 -2.48
CA PHE A 138 21.44 16.95 -3.77
C PHE A 138 20.14 17.68 -4.15
N ALA A 139 19.08 17.56 -3.36
CA ALA A 139 17.77 18.12 -3.68
C ALA A 139 17.83 19.62 -3.97
N ASN A 140 18.55 20.39 -3.16
CA ASN A 140 18.64 21.85 -3.29
C ASN A 140 19.51 22.33 -4.49
N LYS A 141 20.29 21.43 -5.13
CA LYS A 141 21.19 21.81 -6.23
C LYS A 141 20.53 21.76 -7.62
N LEU A 142 19.39 21.09 -7.76
CA LEU A 142 18.73 20.81 -9.03
C LEU A 142 17.47 21.67 -9.26
N GLY A 143 17.33 22.79 -8.53
CA GLY A 143 16.20 23.70 -8.67
C GLY A 143 14.84 22.99 -8.47
N TRP A 144 13.84 23.39 -9.26
CA TRP A 144 12.48 22.84 -9.14
C TRP A 144 12.41 21.31 -9.30
N PHE A 145 13.26 20.72 -10.15
CA PHE A 145 13.30 19.26 -10.32
C PHE A 145 13.77 18.55 -9.03
N GLY A 146 14.83 19.07 -8.41
CA GLY A 146 15.31 18.54 -7.13
C GLY A 146 14.28 18.71 -6.02
N GLU A 147 13.59 19.84 -6.00
CA GLU A 147 12.53 20.11 -5.02
C GLU A 147 11.33 19.16 -5.19
N VAL A 148 10.90 18.87 -6.42
CA VAL A 148 9.78 17.97 -6.67
C VAL A 148 10.14 16.50 -6.45
N PHE A 149 11.30 16.03 -6.93
CA PHE A 149 11.61 14.61 -6.98
C PHE A 149 12.62 14.12 -5.93
N LEU A 150 13.46 15.00 -5.37
CA LEU A 150 14.54 14.63 -4.45
C LEU A 150 14.37 15.16 -3.03
N SER A 151 13.32 15.93 -2.76
CA SER A 151 13.04 16.48 -1.41
C SER A 151 12.33 15.52 -0.47
N HIS A 152 12.06 14.31 -0.90
CA HIS A 152 11.31 13.31 -0.14
C HIS A 152 12.19 12.48 0.78
N GLY A 153 11.57 11.93 1.83
CA GLY A 153 12.22 10.93 2.71
C GLY A 153 12.47 9.60 2.00
N VAL A 154 13.37 8.81 2.56
CA VAL A 154 13.83 7.53 1.98
C VAL A 154 12.71 6.56 1.61
N LEU A 155 11.63 6.51 2.38
CA LEU A 155 10.52 5.58 2.12
C LEU A 155 9.79 5.85 0.80
N VAL A 156 9.86 7.07 0.23
CA VAL A 156 9.34 7.35 -1.12
C VAL A 156 10.11 6.52 -2.15
N TYR A 157 11.43 6.56 -2.09
CA TYR A 157 12.30 5.85 -3.03
C TYR A 157 12.24 4.34 -2.83
N VAL A 158 12.11 3.88 -1.58
CA VAL A 158 11.88 2.47 -1.24
C VAL A 158 10.57 1.98 -1.87
N GLY A 159 9.48 2.76 -1.78
CA GLY A 159 8.20 2.40 -2.41
C GLY A 159 8.30 2.27 -3.93
N ILE A 160 8.94 3.23 -4.59
CA ILE A 160 9.18 3.18 -6.04
C ILE A 160 10.08 1.98 -6.40
N ALA A 161 11.15 1.74 -5.65
CA ALA A 161 12.05 0.61 -5.86
C ALA A 161 11.32 -0.73 -5.72
N ILE A 162 10.47 -0.89 -4.69
CA ILE A 162 9.63 -2.08 -4.51
C ILE A 162 8.70 -2.25 -5.71
N GLY A 163 8.03 -1.20 -6.19
CA GLY A 163 7.18 -1.25 -7.37
C GLY A 163 7.94 -1.75 -8.62
N ILE A 164 9.15 -1.23 -8.85
CA ILE A 164 10.02 -1.67 -9.97
C ILE A 164 10.46 -3.13 -9.77
N ILE A 165 10.91 -3.51 -8.58
CA ILE A 165 11.35 -4.87 -8.28
C ILE A 165 10.21 -5.87 -8.51
N VAL A 166 9.02 -5.57 -8.03
CA VAL A 166 7.83 -6.41 -8.22
C VAL A 166 7.46 -6.51 -9.70
N ALA A 167 7.50 -5.40 -10.45
CA ALA A 167 7.26 -5.40 -11.89
C ALA A 167 8.24 -6.31 -12.65
N VAL A 168 9.54 -6.19 -12.33
CA VAL A 168 10.59 -7.04 -12.93
C VAL A 168 10.42 -8.51 -12.49
N MET A 169 10.15 -8.76 -11.20
CA MET A 169 9.91 -10.09 -10.67
C MET A 169 8.75 -10.78 -11.40
N LEU A 170 7.60 -10.12 -11.50
CA LEU A 170 6.43 -10.69 -12.17
C LEU A 170 6.64 -10.94 -13.67
N LYS A 171 7.41 -10.07 -14.36
CA LYS A 171 7.64 -10.17 -15.81
C LYS A 171 8.77 -11.14 -16.17
N LYS A 172 9.87 -11.17 -15.40
CA LYS A 172 11.12 -11.81 -15.83
C LYS A 172 11.59 -12.97 -14.94
N SER A 173 10.98 -13.21 -13.77
CA SER A 173 11.44 -14.28 -12.87
C SER A 173 10.60 -15.55 -12.98
N LYS A 174 11.20 -16.72 -12.65
CA LYS A 174 10.51 -17.99 -12.50
C LYS A 174 9.41 -17.92 -11.42
N ILE A 175 9.68 -17.20 -10.33
CA ILE A 175 8.73 -17.01 -9.23
C ILE A 175 7.49 -16.26 -9.76
N GLY A 176 7.67 -15.16 -10.50
CA GLY A 176 6.59 -14.39 -11.08
C GLY A 176 5.79 -15.18 -12.14
N LEU A 177 6.48 -16.00 -12.94
CA LEU A 177 5.82 -16.88 -13.91
C LEU A 177 4.90 -17.90 -13.22
N ASN A 178 5.44 -18.60 -12.22
CA ASN A 178 4.68 -19.58 -11.44
C ASN A 178 3.51 -18.92 -10.69
N LEU A 179 3.73 -17.75 -10.11
CA LEU A 179 2.67 -17.00 -9.42
C LEU A 179 1.50 -16.66 -10.36
N ARG A 180 1.80 -16.18 -11.56
CA ARG A 180 0.78 -15.91 -12.58
C ARG A 180 0.08 -17.20 -13.04
N ALA A 181 0.80 -18.30 -13.21
CA ALA A 181 0.21 -19.59 -13.54
C ALA A 181 -0.78 -20.07 -12.47
N VAL A 182 -0.41 -19.90 -11.19
CA VAL A 182 -1.30 -20.20 -10.04
C VAL A 182 -2.56 -19.32 -10.06
N GLY A 183 -2.43 -18.03 -10.40
CA GLY A 183 -3.56 -17.10 -10.48
C GLY A 183 -4.46 -17.32 -11.69
N GLU A 184 -3.91 -17.81 -12.81
CA GLU A 184 -4.70 -18.09 -14.02
C GLU A 184 -5.42 -19.45 -13.94
N ASN A 185 -4.69 -20.51 -13.58
CA ASN A 185 -5.27 -21.84 -13.44
C ASN A 185 -4.50 -22.67 -12.40
N PRO A 186 -4.98 -22.67 -11.14
CA PRO A 186 -4.30 -23.40 -10.08
C PRO A 186 -4.28 -24.91 -10.28
N ALA A 187 -5.27 -25.51 -10.96
CA ALA A 187 -5.30 -26.93 -11.24
C ALA A 187 -4.20 -27.33 -12.24
N THR A 188 -4.03 -26.56 -13.31
CA THR A 188 -2.94 -26.77 -14.28
C THR A 188 -1.57 -26.52 -13.64
N ALA A 189 -1.45 -25.51 -12.78
CA ALA A 189 -0.21 -25.22 -12.05
C ALA A 189 0.19 -26.39 -11.12
N ASP A 190 -0.77 -26.95 -10.38
CA ASP A 190 -0.54 -28.11 -9.52
C ASP A 190 -0.17 -29.37 -10.34
N ALA A 191 -0.83 -29.59 -11.47
CA ALA A 191 -0.48 -30.71 -12.41
C ALA A 191 0.96 -30.54 -12.96
N ALA A 192 1.45 -29.31 -13.12
CA ALA A 192 2.83 -29.02 -13.51
C ALA A 192 3.84 -29.11 -12.34
N GLY A 193 3.41 -29.54 -11.14
CA GLY A 193 4.26 -29.71 -9.96
C GLY A 193 4.52 -28.43 -9.18
N ILE A 194 3.76 -27.35 -9.42
CA ILE A 194 3.87 -26.10 -8.67
C ILE A 194 3.05 -26.22 -7.38
N ASN A 195 3.67 -25.95 -6.23
CA ASN A 195 2.98 -25.94 -4.94
C ASN A 195 2.07 -24.70 -4.82
N VAL A 196 0.82 -24.85 -5.22
CA VAL A 196 -0.19 -23.77 -5.26
C VAL A 196 -0.35 -23.09 -3.90
N ASN A 197 -0.46 -23.87 -2.81
CA ASN A 197 -0.65 -23.28 -1.48
C ASN A 197 0.56 -22.45 -1.03
N ALA A 198 1.78 -22.93 -1.28
CA ALA A 198 3.01 -22.18 -0.94
C ALA A 198 3.09 -20.83 -1.68
N TYR A 199 2.74 -20.83 -2.98
CA TYR A 199 2.69 -19.59 -3.77
C TYR A 199 1.62 -18.63 -3.27
N LYS A 200 0.42 -19.11 -2.93
CA LYS A 200 -0.66 -18.31 -2.39
C LYS A 200 -0.28 -17.70 -1.04
N TYR A 201 0.23 -18.49 -0.08
CA TYR A 201 0.73 -17.99 1.19
C TYR A 201 1.86 -16.97 1.00
N GLY A 202 2.85 -17.30 0.17
CA GLY A 202 3.97 -16.40 -0.11
C GLY A 202 3.52 -15.05 -0.68
N ALA A 203 2.58 -15.07 -1.63
CA ALA A 203 2.03 -13.85 -2.22
C ALA A 203 1.25 -13.00 -1.21
N ILE A 204 0.37 -13.62 -0.44
CA ILE A 204 -0.42 -12.92 0.58
C ILE A 204 0.48 -12.29 1.66
N LEU A 205 1.46 -13.04 2.18
CA LEU A 205 2.35 -12.54 3.22
C LEU A 205 3.26 -11.41 2.73
N THR A 206 3.85 -11.56 1.55
CA THR A 206 4.71 -10.52 0.96
C THR A 206 3.90 -9.31 0.53
N GLY A 207 2.72 -9.51 -0.06
CA GLY A 207 1.80 -8.45 -0.43
C GLY A 207 1.33 -7.64 0.80
N ALA A 208 0.93 -8.33 1.86
CA ALA A 208 0.56 -7.71 3.13
C ALA A 208 1.72 -6.90 3.73
N ALA A 209 2.93 -7.48 3.79
CA ALA A 209 4.11 -6.80 4.31
C ALA A 209 4.40 -5.49 3.56
N VAL A 210 4.31 -5.51 2.23
CA VAL A 210 4.49 -4.31 1.39
C VAL A 210 3.38 -3.29 1.64
N ALA A 211 2.11 -3.72 1.66
CA ALA A 211 0.97 -2.83 1.89
C ALA A 211 1.05 -2.11 3.24
N GLY A 212 1.52 -2.80 4.28
CA GLY A 212 1.68 -2.23 5.63
C GLY A 212 2.59 -1.01 5.69
N LEU A 213 3.61 -0.95 4.83
CA LEU A 213 4.52 0.20 4.75
C LEU A 213 3.79 1.50 4.34
N GLY A 214 2.66 1.38 3.61
CA GLY A 214 1.84 2.54 3.25
C GLY A 214 1.29 3.27 4.47
N GLY A 215 0.85 2.52 5.48
CA GLY A 215 0.36 3.11 6.73
C GLY A 215 1.47 3.73 7.60
N LEU A 216 2.63 3.06 7.73
CA LEU A 216 3.83 3.64 8.36
C LEU A 216 4.23 4.95 7.67
N PHE A 217 4.29 4.92 6.33
CA PHE A 217 4.64 6.09 5.53
C PHE A 217 3.68 7.25 5.78
N TYR A 218 2.37 6.98 5.83
CA TYR A 218 1.38 8.01 6.10
C TYR A 218 1.66 8.71 7.43
N VAL A 219 1.81 7.96 8.53
CA VAL A 219 2.02 8.57 9.85
C VAL A 219 3.36 9.28 9.95
N MET A 220 4.46 8.65 9.53
CA MET A 220 5.80 9.22 9.73
C MET A 220 6.19 10.24 8.67
N ASN A 221 5.81 10.04 7.40
CA ASN A 221 6.27 10.90 6.31
C ASN A 221 5.23 11.93 5.89
N TYR A 222 3.93 11.60 5.88
CA TYR A 222 2.91 12.52 5.40
C TYR A 222 2.39 13.44 6.50
N VAL A 223 1.88 12.90 7.61
CA VAL A 223 1.29 13.73 8.71
C VAL A 223 2.28 14.11 9.81
N GLY A 224 3.56 13.80 9.67
CA GLY A 224 4.59 14.35 10.56
C GLY A 224 4.70 13.70 11.93
N GLY A 225 4.29 12.45 12.08
CA GLY A 225 4.32 11.70 13.34
C GLY A 225 3.09 11.92 14.20
N SER A 226 2.03 12.56 13.68
CA SER A 226 0.74 12.68 14.36
C SER A 226 -0.15 11.47 14.09
N TRP A 227 -1.00 11.16 15.07
CA TRP A 227 -2.00 10.11 14.97
C TRP A 227 -3.35 10.61 15.46
N GLU A 228 -4.38 10.41 14.67
CA GLU A 228 -5.76 10.73 15.05
C GLU A 228 -6.58 9.44 15.20
N ASN A 229 -6.74 8.70 14.11
CA ASN A 229 -7.47 7.44 14.05
C ASN A 229 -7.10 6.65 12.79
N SER A 230 -7.51 5.39 12.74
CA SER A 230 -7.26 4.49 11.61
C SER A 230 -8.14 4.75 10.37
N GLY A 231 -9.21 5.56 10.50
CA GLY A 231 -10.18 5.76 9.41
C GLY A 231 -9.59 6.33 8.13
N THR A 232 -8.62 7.24 8.24
CA THR A 232 -7.94 7.79 7.06
C THR A 232 -7.10 6.73 6.34
N ILE A 233 -6.41 5.87 7.08
CA ILE A 233 -5.59 4.79 6.50
C ILE A 233 -6.49 3.71 5.88
N GLU A 234 -7.60 3.40 6.54
CA GLU A 234 -8.65 2.53 5.97
C GLU A 234 -9.14 3.07 4.62
N ALA A 235 -9.46 4.37 4.54
CA ALA A 235 -9.89 5.00 3.29
C ALA A 235 -8.82 4.91 2.19
N PHE A 236 -7.54 5.09 2.54
CA PHE A 236 -6.44 4.92 1.59
C PHE A 236 -6.25 3.48 1.15
N GLY A 237 -6.53 2.51 2.01
CA GLY A 237 -6.54 1.10 1.66
C GLY A 237 -7.60 0.77 0.61
N TRP A 238 -8.81 1.31 0.75
CA TRP A 238 -9.85 1.17 -0.28
C TRP A 238 -9.45 1.83 -1.61
N LEU A 239 -8.82 3.01 -1.57
CA LEU A 239 -8.28 3.66 -2.75
C LEU A 239 -7.13 2.87 -3.39
N ALA A 240 -6.31 2.19 -2.60
CA ALA A 240 -5.26 1.32 -3.11
C ALA A 240 -5.84 0.12 -3.89
N ILE A 241 -6.93 -0.49 -3.43
CA ILE A 241 -7.66 -1.54 -4.16
C ILE A 241 -8.23 -0.97 -5.48
N ALA A 242 -8.85 0.20 -5.44
CA ALA A 242 -9.33 0.87 -6.66
C ALA A 242 -8.19 1.15 -7.66
N LEU A 243 -7.02 1.49 -7.14
CA LEU A 243 -5.83 1.71 -7.95
C LEU A 243 -5.30 0.43 -8.62
N VAL A 244 -5.47 -0.77 -8.01
CA VAL A 244 -5.13 -2.05 -8.66
C VAL A 244 -5.93 -2.21 -9.95
N ILE A 245 -7.22 -1.93 -9.90
CA ILE A 245 -8.11 -1.99 -11.07
C ILE A 245 -7.68 -0.95 -12.12
N PHE A 246 -7.42 0.28 -11.69
CA PHE A 246 -6.93 1.36 -12.57
C PHE A 246 -5.63 0.98 -13.28
N CYS A 247 -4.70 0.31 -12.58
CA CYS A 247 -3.41 -0.11 -13.12
C CYS A 247 -3.46 -1.47 -13.81
N VAL A 248 -4.64 -2.06 -13.95
CA VAL A 248 -4.86 -3.32 -14.67
C VAL A 248 -3.92 -4.43 -14.18
N TRP A 249 -3.74 -4.53 -12.87
CA TRP A 249 -2.83 -5.50 -12.21
C TRP A 249 -1.36 -5.43 -12.66
N HIS A 250 -0.91 -4.26 -13.18
CA HIS A 250 0.46 -4.04 -13.62
C HIS A 250 1.23 -3.13 -12.64
N PRO A 251 2.26 -3.62 -11.92
CA PRO A 251 2.99 -2.82 -10.94
C PRO A 251 3.76 -1.63 -11.53
N ASP A 252 4.19 -1.71 -12.77
CA ASP A 252 4.81 -0.58 -13.49
C ASP A 252 3.81 0.55 -13.73
N LEU A 253 2.56 0.23 -14.06
CA LEU A 253 1.49 1.23 -14.17
C LEU A 253 1.06 1.74 -12.79
N ALA A 254 1.24 0.96 -11.71
CA ALA A 254 0.92 1.40 -10.36
C ALA A 254 1.75 2.60 -9.91
N ILE A 255 3.00 2.74 -10.37
CA ILE A 255 3.85 3.90 -10.07
C ILE A 255 3.25 5.18 -10.70
N LEU A 256 2.84 5.12 -11.96
CA LEU A 256 2.20 6.25 -12.65
C LEU A 256 0.78 6.51 -12.10
N GLY A 257 0.00 5.44 -11.90
CA GLY A 257 -1.35 5.51 -11.36
C GLY A 257 -1.38 6.11 -9.96
N SER A 258 -0.44 5.72 -9.09
CA SER A 258 -0.32 6.28 -7.74
C SER A 258 -0.03 7.79 -7.76
N PHE A 259 0.78 8.26 -8.70
CA PHE A 259 1.01 9.68 -8.87
C PHE A 259 -0.25 10.40 -9.37
N VAL A 260 -1.00 9.83 -10.32
CA VAL A 260 -2.28 10.39 -10.79
C VAL A 260 -3.29 10.46 -9.63
N PHE A 261 -3.44 9.38 -8.85
CA PHE A 261 -4.32 9.39 -7.67
C PHE A 261 -3.85 10.38 -6.60
N GLY A 262 -2.54 10.52 -6.45
CA GLY A 262 -1.93 11.54 -5.59
C GLY A 262 -2.28 12.96 -6.05
N LEU A 263 -2.20 13.24 -7.35
CA LEU A 263 -2.63 14.53 -7.94
C LEU A 263 -4.12 14.81 -7.67
N LEU A 264 -4.98 13.82 -7.90
CA LEU A 264 -6.42 13.97 -7.66
C LEU A 264 -6.74 14.22 -6.18
N ASN A 265 -6.05 13.54 -5.27
CA ASN A 265 -6.24 13.74 -3.83
C ASN A 265 -5.70 15.10 -3.38
N ALA A 266 -4.48 15.47 -3.77
CA ALA A 266 -3.87 16.75 -3.42
C ALA A 266 -4.60 17.95 -4.04
N PHE A 267 -5.30 17.76 -5.16
CA PHE A 267 -6.05 18.82 -5.85
C PHE A 267 -7.02 19.54 -4.90
N ILE A 268 -7.72 18.79 -4.03
CA ILE A 268 -8.69 19.36 -3.09
C ILE A 268 -8.05 20.39 -2.15
N SER A 269 -6.84 20.09 -1.67
CA SER A 269 -6.12 20.98 -0.74
C SER A 269 -5.48 22.18 -1.42
N TYR A 270 -5.14 22.05 -2.70
CA TYR A 270 -4.39 23.05 -3.47
C TYR A 270 -5.23 23.78 -4.52
N CYS A 271 -6.53 23.43 -4.70
CA CYS A 271 -7.38 23.99 -5.73
C CYS A 271 -7.47 25.52 -5.66
N ASN A 272 -7.55 26.10 -4.50
CA ASN A 272 -7.62 27.55 -4.31
C ASN A 272 -6.26 28.24 -4.63
N VAL A 273 -5.17 27.71 -4.03
CA VAL A 273 -3.84 28.34 -4.10
C VAL A 273 -3.22 28.22 -5.49
N VAL A 274 -3.43 27.08 -6.17
CA VAL A 274 -2.77 26.76 -7.47
C VAL A 274 -3.64 27.12 -8.66
N PHE A 275 -4.97 26.88 -8.56
CA PHE A 275 -5.89 27.00 -9.68
C PHE A 275 -6.87 28.16 -9.53
N GLY A 276 -6.86 28.88 -8.36
CA GLY A 276 -7.80 29.96 -8.10
C GLY A 276 -9.26 29.53 -7.92
N LEU A 277 -9.50 28.22 -7.76
CA LEU A 277 -10.84 27.64 -7.62
C LEU A 277 -11.24 27.54 -6.17
N SER A 278 -12.30 28.23 -5.78
CA SER A 278 -12.86 28.17 -4.43
C SER A 278 -14.05 27.23 -4.38
N PHE A 279 -13.92 26.12 -3.65
CA PHE A 279 -15.00 25.16 -3.42
C PHE A 279 -15.58 25.32 -2.02
N THR A 280 -16.89 25.21 -1.90
CA THR A 280 -17.59 25.06 -0.62
C THR A 280 -17.22 23.70 0.01
N LEU A 281 -17.50 23.53 1.32
CA LEU A 281 -17.23 22.26 2.01
C LEU A 281 -17.94 21.08 1.32
N ALA A 282 -19.22 21.25 0.93
CA ALA A 282 -19.97 20.22 0.22
C ALA A 282 -19.34 19.85 -1.14
N GLN A 283 -18.89 20.84 -1.92
CA GLN A 283 -18.22 20.60 -3.20
C GLN A 283 -16.89 19.86 -3.02
N LYS A 284 -16.12 20.17 -1.96
CA LYS A 284 -14.89 19.45 -1.65
C LYS A 284 -15.14 17.97 -1.38
N GLU A 285 -16.23 17.62 -0.68
CA GLU A 285 -16.60 16.22 -0.45
C GLU A 285 -16.95 15.49 -1.77
N ILE A 286 -17.61 16.16 -2.70
CA ILE A 286 -17.87 15.61 -4.05
C ILE A 286 -16.55 15.40 -4.81
N VAL A 287 -15.63 16.35 -4.75
CA VAL A 287 -14.32 16.24 -5.44
C VAL A 287 -13.47 15.09 -4.87
N LYS A 288 -13.62 14.71 -3.60
CA LYS A 288 -12.97 13.52 -3.01
C LYS A 288 -13.38 12.22 -3.69
N LEU A 289 -14.53 12.16 -4.34
CA LEU A 289 -14.99 10.98 -5.09
C LEU A 289 -14.26 10.81 -6.45
N LEU A 290 -13.53 11.83 -6.90
CA LEU A 290 -12.91 11.87 -8.23
C LEU A 290 -11.96 10.69 -8.50
N PRO A 291 -11.08 10.25 -7.59
CA PRO A 291 -10.26 9.06 -7.81
C PRO A 291 -11.07 7.79 -8.03
N TYR A 292 -12.16 7.60 -7.28
CA TYR A 292 -13.06 6.45 -7.45
C TYR A 292 -13.80 6.48 -8.78
N PHE A 293 -14.26 7.66 -9.19
CA PHE A 293 -14.90 7.86 -10.48
C PHE A 293 -13.95 7.53 -11.63
N VAL A 294 -12.70 8.01 -11.56
CA VAL A 294 -11.66 7.72 -12.56
C VAL A 294 -11.38 6.22 -12.62
N ALA A 295 -11.27 5.53 -11.48
CA ALA A 295 -11.08 4.08 -11.43
C ALA A 295 -12.26 3.33 -12.10
N LEU A 296 -13.49 3.77 -11.84
CA LEU A 296 -14.69 3.19 -12.43
C LEU A 296 -14.71 3.38 -13.97
N VAL A 297 -14.36 4.57 -14.46
CA VAL A 297 -14.27 4.85 -15.90
C VAL A 297 -13.24 3.92 -16.56
N VAL A 298 -12.06 3.76 -15.96
CA VAL A 298 -11.02 2.84 -16.48
C VAL A 298 -11.52 1.40 -16.51
N LEU A 299 -12.21 0.95 -15.44
CA LEU A 299 -12.79 -0.39 -15.40
C LEU A 299 -13.80 -0.62 -16.55
N VAL A 300 -14.69 0.34 -16.80
CA VAL A 300 -15.66 0.26 -17.90
C VAL A 300 -14.93 0.21 -19.25
N VAL A 301 -13.96 1.11 -19.47
CA VAL A 301 -13.19 1.17 -20.71
C VAL A 301 -12.41 -0.12 -20.96
N THR A 302 -11.71 -0.64 -19.95
CA THR A 302 -10.94 -1.89 -20.07
C THR A 302 -11.84 -3.11 -20.29
N SER A 303 -13.04 -3.10 -19.70
CA SER A 303 -14.06 -4.14 -19.91
C SER A 303 -14.59 -4.14 -21.35
N ILE A 304 -14.84 -2.96 -21.93
CA ILE A 304 -15.28 -2.81 -23.34
C ILE A 304 -14.17 -3.26 -24.31
N ILE A 305 -12.91 -2.89 -24.03
CA ILE A 305 -11.76 -3.26 -24.88
C ILE A 305 -11.56 -4.78 -24.88
N GLY A 306 -11.86 -5.48 -23.77
CA GLY A 306 -11.92 -6.93 -23.68
C GLY A 306 -10.60 -7.67 -23.90
N LYS A 307 -9.44 -7.00 -23.86
CA LYS A 307 -8.13 -7.64 -23.99
C LYS A 307 -7.83 -8.47 -22.74
N ARG A 308 -7.41 -9.73 -22.89
CA ARG A 308 -7.09 -10.62 -21.77
C ARG A 308 -5.99 -10.05 -20.86
N GLU A 309 -5.05 -9.32 -21.41
CA GLU A 309 -3.96 -8.68 -20.66
C GLU A 309 -4.45 -7.59 -19.67
N THR A 310 -5.64 -7.05 -19.92
CA THR A 310 -6.28 -6.01 -19.10
C THR A 310 -7.33 -6.56 -18.13
N GLN A 311 -7.46 -7.88 -18.05
CA GLN A 311 -8.41 -8.56 -17.17
C GLN A 311 -7.74 -9.05 -15.89
N PRO A 312 -8.49 -9.23 -14.78
CA PRO A 312 -7.98 -9.85 -13.58
C PRO A 312 -7.53 -11.30 -13.87
N PRO A 313 -6.68 -11.90 -12.99
CA PRO A 313 -6.39 -13.33 -13.07
C PRO A 313 -7.67 -14.16 -13.09
N ALA A 314 -7.72 -15.20 -13.93
CA ALA A 314 -8.96 -15.94 -14.18
C ALA A 314 -9.51 -16.65 -12.93
N SER A 315 -8.64 -17.05 -11.97
CA SER A 315 -9.08 -17.65 -10.70
C SER A 315 -9.23 -16.65 -9.55
N LEU A 316 -9.26 -15.33 -9.83
CA LEU A 316 -9.38 -14.33 -8.79
C LEU A 316 -10.68 -14.49 -7.99
N GLY A 317 -10.57 -14.61 -6.66
CA GLY A 317 -11.70 -14.81 -5.76
C GLY A 317 -12.25 -16.23 -5.70
N ILE A 318 -11.69 -17.17 -6.49
CA ILE A 318 -12.15 -18.57 -6.54
C ILE A 318 -11.24 -19.44 -5.67
N ASN A 319 -11.86 -20.21 -4.77
CA ASN A 319 -11.11 -21.17 -3.96
C ASN A 319 -10.71 -22.37 -4.81
N TYR A 320 -9.49 -22.86 -4.61
CA TYR A 320 -8.96 -24.05 -5.27
C TYR A 320 -9.09 -25.28 -4.37
N PHE A 321 -9.77 -26.31 -4.86
CA PHE A 321 -9.91 -27.61 -4.21
C PHE A 321 -9.15 -28.66 -5.02
N LYS A 322 -8.24 -29.38 -4.36
CA LYS A 322 -7.38 -30.36 -5.03
C LYS A 322 -8.15 -31.60 -5.46
N GLU A 323 -9.27 -31.89 -4.79
CA GLU A 323 -10.14 -33.02 -5.03
C GLU A 323 -11.06 -32.84 -6.25
N GLU A 324 -11.22 -31.60 -6.75
CA GLU A 324 -12.11 -31.25 -7.87
C GLU A 324 -11.37 -31.16 -9.22
N ARG A 325 -10.31 -31.94 -9.38
CA ARG A 325 -9.52 -31.96 -10.63
C ARG A 325 -10.27 -32.63 -11.79
#